data_3a103dbb0a103bcc5e146ff0829d2125
#
_entry.id   3a103dbb0a103bcc5e146ff0829d2125
#
_cell.length_a   1.000
_cell.length_b   1.000
_cell.length_c   1.000
_cell.angle_alpha   90.00
_cell.angle_beta   90.00
_cell.angle_gamma   90.00
#
_symmetry.space_group_name_H-M   'P 1'
#
loop_
_entity.id
_entity.type
_entity.pdbx_description
1 polymer ?
#
loop_
_entity_poly.entity_id
_entity_poly.type
_entity_poly.pdbx_seq_one_letter_code
_entity_poly.pdbx_strand_id
1 'polypeptide(L)'
;MNDIFKGGKKLAEGGYGCVFHPEINCKGLETDNMQYVSKIQQKDFSAENEIKVGEIIKEGVKNMPENPLINNFAPVLSSCPINMSQLKVPDIGECTVLHKIDQSNMILLKIRFIDSTDFDNYVIENKNTSAVLLTLISAFNHLLKSLKILEKVKVVQFDLKGQNIVFDTKKLQPIIIDFGLSLPMESVNNETLLNYFYIYAPEYYVWPLEVHYLNLLLHINPEPSRDEIKDLVNTYVKSNAALDGFSGEFKKNFSSACEDQLMYYNE
;
A
#
# COMPACT_ATOMS: atom_id res chain seq x y z
N MET A 1 28.83 22.77 -13.63
CA MET A 1 28.07 22.12 -14.70
C MET A 1 26.71 21.79 -14.08
N ASN A 2 25.67 22.45 -14.56
CA ASN A 2 24.31 22.12 -14.10
C ASN A 2 23.98 20.73 -14.64
N ASP A 3 23.96 19.72 -13.79
CA ASP A 3 23.31 18.46 -14.10
C ASP A 3 21.84 18.77 -14.36
N ILE A 4 21.48 18.87 -15.64
CA ILE A 4 20.09 18.92 -16.05
C ILE A 4 19.51 17.57 -15.62
N PHE A 5 18.72 17.60 -14.55
CA PHE A 5 17.98 16.42 -14.08
C PHE A 5 17.04 15.99 -15.21
N LYS A 6 17.48 14.98 -15.96
CA LYS A 6 16.63 14.32 -16.96
C LYS A 6 15.63 13.47 -16.21
N GLY A 7 14.36 13.49 -16.63
CA GLY A 7 13.29 12.69 -16.06
C GLY A 7 13.58 11.19 -16.12
N GLY A 8 12.85 10.42 -15.34
CA GLY A 8 12.88 8.96 -15.42
C GLY A 8 14.00 8.27 -14.64
N LYS A 9 14.60 8.92 -13.62
CA LYS A 9 15.46 8.19 -12.67
C LYS A 9 14.61 7.24 -11.83
N LYS A 10 15.08 6.01 -11.63
CA LYS A 10 14.42 5.05 -10.75
C LYS A 10 14.45 5.56 -9.31
N LEU A 11 13.28 5.84 -8.73
CA LEU A 11 13.11 6.28 -7.35
C LEU A 11 12.91 5.10 -6.40
N ALA A 12 12.09 4.13 -6.80
CA ALA A 12 11.75 2.96 -6.00
C ALA A 12 11.40 1.75 -6.88
N GLU A 13 11.50 0.56 -6.29
CA GLU A 13 11.07 -0.70 -6.87
C GLU A 13 10.20 -1.45 -5.88
N GLY A 14 9.03 -1.91 -6.30
CA GLY A 14 8.11 -2.73 -5.53
C GLY A 14 7.85 -4.08 -6.20
N GLY A 15 6.99 -4.91 -5.59
CA GLY A 15 6.66 -6.24 -6.12
C GLY A 15 5.95 -6.22 -7.48
N TYR A 16 5.32 -5.12 -7.85
CA TYR A 16 4.49 -4.99 -9.05
C TYR A 16 5.11 -4.10 -10.13
N GLY A 17 6.09 -3.27 -9.82
CA GLY A 17 6.66 -2.33 -10.78
C GLY A 17 7.67 -1.38 -10.17
N CYS A 18 8.07 -0.38 -10.96
CA CYS A 18 9.02 0.65 -10.52
C CYS A 18 8.43 2.06 -10.64
N VAL A 19 8.92 2.92 -9.75
CA VAL A 19 8.56 4.33 -9.69
C VAL A 19 9.74 5.17 -10.20
N PHE A 20 9.45 6.11 -11.07
CA PHE A 20 10.42 6.99 -11.70
C PHE A 20 10.12 8.46 -11.41
N HIS A 21 11.16 9.25 -11.15
CA HIS A 21 11.09 10.70 -10.91
C HIS A 21 12.27 11.42 -11.58
N PRO A 22 12.05 12.57 -12.19
CA PRO A 22 10.78 13.18 -12.61
C PRO A 22 9.92 12.25 -13.50
N GLU A 23 8.64 12.64 -13.68
CA GLU A 23 7.68 11.81 -14.40
C GLU A 23 8.13 11.45 -15.83
N ILE A 24 7.68 10.31 -16.30
CA ILE A 24 7.74 9.87 -17.70
C ILE A 24 6.35 10.14 -18.31
N ASN A 25 6.29 10.67 -19.52
CA ASN A 25 5.00 10.89 -20.17
C ASN A 25 4.45 9.62 -20.85
N CYS A 26 3.20 9.66 -21.28
CA CYS A 26 2.54 8.52 -21.95
C CYS A 26 3.17 8.11 -23.31
N LYS A 27 4.12 8.87 -23.84
CA LYS A 27 4.90 8.50 -25.02
C LYS A 27 6.22 7.80 -24.67
N GLY A 28 6.46 7.53 -23.37
CA GLY A 28 7.68 6.90 -22.89
C GLY A 28 8.90 7.83 -22.89
N LEU A 29 8.69 9.14 -22.90
CA LEU A 29 9.76 10.13 -22.90
C LEU A 29 9.91 10.74 -21.51
N GLU A 30 11.15 11.05 -21.17
CA GLU A 30 11.51 11.83 -20.00
C GLU A 30 10.83 13.21 -20.03
N THR A 31 10.47 13.71 -18.85
CA THR A 31 10.03 15.09 -18.66
C THR A 31 10.86 15.74 -17.56
N ASP A 32 10.78 17.06 -17.44
CA ASP A 32 11.36 17.86 -16.35
C ASP A 32 10.31 18.21 -15.27
N ASN A 33 9.16 17.56 -15.30
CA ASN A 33 8.07 17.82 -14.37
C ASN A 33 8.34 17.15 -13.01
N MET A 34 8.86 17.92 -12.08
CA MET A 34 9.22 17.50 -10.73
C MET A 34 8.02 17.26 -9.79
N GLN A 35 6.79 17.61 -10.22
CA GLN A 35 5.61 17.51 -9.34
C GLN A 35 5.01 16.10 -9.28
N TYR A 36 5.42 15.22 -10.19
CA TYR A 36 4.83 13.89 -10.32
C TYR A 36 5.90 12.82 -10.47
N VAL A 37 5.49 11.62 -10.12
CA VAL A 37 6.20 10.36 -10.41
C VAL A 37 5.39 9.53 -11.39
N SER A 38 6.07 8.62 -12.07
CA SER A 38 5.45 7.61 -12.91
C SER A 38 5.73 6.23 -12.33
N LYS A 39 4.69 5.48 -11.97
CA LYS A 39 4.77 4.06 -11.62
C LYS A 39 4.48 3.26 -12.89
N ILE A 40 5.43 2.42 -13.31
CA ILE A 40 5.28 1.51 -14.45
C ILE A 40 5.13 0.11 -13.90
N GLN A 41 4.05 -0.56 -14.28
CA GLN A 41 3.73 -1.93 -13.86
C GLN A 41 2.93 -2.67 -14.92
N GLN A 42 2.75 -3.98 -14.75
CA GLN A 42 1.83 -4.75 -15.58
C GLN A 42 0.40 -4.25 -15.35
N LYS A 43 -0.39 -4.20 -16.42
CA LYS A 43 -1.83 -3.91 -16.33
C LYS A 43 -2.56 -5.17 -15.89
N ASP A 44 -2.62 -5.38 -14.60
CA ASP A 44 -3.32 -6.46 -13.92
C ASP A 44 -4.45 -5.93 -13.04
N PHE A 45 -5.08 -6.81 -12.26
CA PHE A 45 -6.14 -6.43 -11.34
C PHE A 45 -5.68 -5.35 -10.34
N SER A 46 -4.45 -5.45 -9.81
CA SER A 46 -3.93 -4.46 -8.84
C SER A 46 -3.80 -3.07 -9.47
N ALA A 47 -3.28 -2.99 -10.71
CA ALA A 47 -3.18 -1.73 -11.45
C ALA A 47 -4.55 -1.10 -11.72
N GLU A 48 -5.51 -1.91 -12.17
CA GLU A 48 -6.87 -1.44 -12.45
C GLU A 48 -7.58 -1.01 -11.17
N ASN A 49 -7.38 -1.73 -10.07
CA ASN A 49 -7.90 -1.37 -8.77
C ASN A 49 -7.28 -0.05 -8.24
N GLU A 50 -5.97 0.15 -8.40
CA GLU A 50 -5.29 1.38 -7.99
C GLU A 50 -5.83 2.60 -8.71
N ILE A 51 -6.11 2.48 -10.02
CA ILE A 51 -6.74 3.53 -10.83
C ILE A 51 -8.15 3.81 -10.31
N LYS A 52 -8.98 2.78 -10.16
CA LYS A 52 -10.37 2.88 -9.71
C LYS A 52 -10.46 3.53 -8.32
N VAL A 53 -9.65 3.07 -7.38
CA VAL A 53 -9.59 3.64 -6.02
C VAL A 53 -9.11 5.10 -6.08
N GLY A 54 -8.14 5.41 -6.94
CA GLY A 54 -7.70 6.78 -7.17
C GLY A 54 -8.82 7.70 -7.62
N GLU A 55 -9.71 7.24 -8.51
CA GLU A 55 -10.89 8.00 -8.96
C GLU A 55 -11.91 8.18 -7.84
N ILE A 56 -12.21 7.13 -7.07
CA ILE A 56 -13.12 7.19 -5.92
C ILE A 56 -12.61 8.22 -4.89
N ILE A 57 -11.33 8.17 -4.54
CA ILE A 57 -10.74 9.11 -3.60
C ILE A 57 -10.83 10.54 -4.14
N LYS A 58 -10.40 10.78 -5.39
CA LYS A 58 -10.43 12.12 -6.00
C LYS A 58 -11.83 12.75 -5.97
N GLU A 59 -12.84 12.00 -6.42
CA GLU A 59 -14.21 12.52 -6.42
C GLU A 59 -14.78 12.66 -5.02
N GLY A 60 -14.53 11.68 -4.13
CA GLY A 60 -15.08 11.70 -2.77
C GLY A 60 -14.53 12.82 -1.89
N VAL A 61 -13.30 13.26 -2.12
CA VAL A 61 -12.67 14.34 -1.31
C VAL A 61 -12.70 15.71 -1.98
N LYS A 62 -13.23 15.84 -3.18
CA LYS A 62 -13.19 17.05 -4.02
C LYS A 62 -13.68 18.31 -3.31
N ASN A 63 -14.71 18.19 -2.48
CA ASN A 63 -15.33 19.29 -1.75
C ASN A 63 -14.98 19.28 -0.25
N MET A 64 -14.04 18.44 0.17
CA MET A 64 -13.61 18.40 1.56
C MET A 64 -12.67 19.55 1.89
N PRO A 65 -12.74 20.12 3.10
CA PRO A 65 -11.77 21.12 3.54
C PRO A 65 -10.37 20.49 3.62
N GLU A 66 -9.33 21.34 3.69
CA GLU A 66 -7.94 20.96 3.90
C GLU A 66 -7.30 20.16 2.74
N ASN A 67 -7.99 20.01 1.61
CA ASN A 67 -7.49 19.32 0.41
C ASN A 67 -6.78 17.98 0.72
N PRO A 68 -7.54 16.90 1.00
CA PRO A 68 -6.95 15.60 1.39
C PRO A 68 -5.99 14.99 0.36
N LEU A 69 -6.13 15.32 -0.93
CA LEU A 69 -5.21 14.88 -1.98
C LEU A 69 -3.79 15.46 -1.83
N ILE A 70 -3.65 16.56 -1.07
CA ILE A 70 -2.34 17.17 -0.79
C ILE A 70 -1.84 16.78 0.59
N ASN A 71 -2.72 16.62 1.56
CA ASN A 71 -2.33 16.49 2.95
C ASN A 71 -2.40 15.05 3.49
N ASN A 72 -3.18 14.17 2.86
CA ASN A 72 -3.45 12.83 3.41
C ASN A 72 -3.08 11.70 2.46
N PHE A 73 -3.22 11.90 1.12
CA PHE A 73 -3.11 10.83 0.14
C PHE A 73 -2.33 11.23 -1.10
N ALA A 74 -1.68 10.26 -1.74
CA ALA A 74 -1.20 10.39 -3.11
C ALA A 74 -1.72 9.23 -3.98
N PRO A 75 -3.01 9.25 -4.35
CA PRO A 75 -3.57 8.26 -5.24
C PRO A 75 -3.14 8.49 -6.70
N VAL A 76 -3.43 7.52 -7.56
CA VAL A 76 -3.28 7.67 -9.01
C VAL A 76 -4.14 8.83 -9.51
N LEU A 77 -3.51 9.75 -10.22
CA LEU A 77 -4.16 10.92 -10.79
C LEU A 77 -4.66 10.68 -12.23
N SER A 78 -3.87 9.96 -13.00
CA SER A 78 -4.20 9.52 -14.35
C SER A 78 -3.34 8.32 -14.74
N SER A 79 -3.74 7.62 -15.81
CA SER A 79 -3.01 6.47 -16.31
C SER A 79 -3.03 6.43 -17.83
N CYS A 80 -2.09 5.72 -18.43
CA CYS A 80 -2.06 5.43 -19.86
C CYS A 80 -1.35 4.12 -20.15
N PRO A 81 -1.74 3.39 -21.20
CA PRO A 81 -0.96 2.25 -21.68
C PRO A 81 0.41 2.73 -22.14
N ILE A 82 1.44 1.90 -21.94
CA ILE A 82 2.81 2.22 -22.36
C ILE A 82 3.43 1.02 -23.06
N ASN A 83 4.17 1.31 -24.12
CA ASN A 83 4.94 0.28 -24.83
C ASN A 83 6.39 0.32 -24.37
N MET A 84 6.84 -0.77 -23.76
CA MET A 84 8.20 -0.88 -23.23
C MET A 84 9.28 -0.67 -24.30
N SER A 85 9.04 -1.05 -25.56
CA SER A 85 9.99 -0.84 -26.66
C SER A 85 10.18 0.65 -27.04
N GLN A 86 9.27 1.51 -26.62
CA GLN A 86 9.30 2.95 -26.88
C GLN A 86 9.86 3.75 -25.71
N LEU A 87 10.08 3.11 -24.56
CA LEU A 87 10.67 3.75 -23.40
C LEU A 87 12.12 4.15 -23.66
N LYS A 88 12.38 5.45 -23.59
CA LYS A 88 13.73 6.04 -23.72
C LYS A 88 14.18 6.63 -22.39
N VAL A 89 14.18 5.79 -21.37
CA VAL A 89 14.50 6.17 -19.99
C VAL A 89 15.78 5.43 -19.59
N PRO A 90 16.85 6.13 -19.19
CA PRO A 90 18.15 5.49 -18.88
C PRO A 90 18.03 4.40 -17.83
N ASP A 91 17.29 4.68 -16.76
CA ASP A 91 17.20 3.80 -15.59
C ASP A 91 16.14 2.69 -15.71
N ILE A 92 15.46 2.57 -16.87
CA ILE A 92 14.45 1.50 -17.05
C ILE A 92 15.05 0.11 -16.88
N GLY A 93 16.28 -0.08 -17.34
CA GLY A 93 17.03 -1.33 -17.20
C GLY A 93 17.40 -1.68 -15.75
N GLU A 94 17.34 -0.72 -14.82
CA GLU A 94 17.59 -0.95 -13.40
C GLU A 94 16.36 -1.51 -12.67
N CYS A 95 15.19 -1.53 -13.32
CA CYS A 95 13.96 -2.07 -12.74
C CYS A 95 13.91 -3.58 -12.95
N THR A 96 14.33 -4.33 -11.95
CA THR A 96 14.49 -5.79 -12.07
C THR A 96 13.16 -6.52 -12.18
N VAL A 97 12.09 -5.99 -11.57
CA VAL A 97 10.75 -6.60 -11.62
C VAL A 97 10.17 -6.56 -13.04
N LEU A 98 10.40 -5.50 -13.80
CA LEU A 98 9.90 -5.39 -15.17
C LEU A 98 10.51 -6.42 -16.13
N HIS A 99 11.67 -6.98 -15.80
CA HIS A 99 12.28 -8.05 -16.59
C HIS A 99 11.68 -9.44 -16.32
N LYS A 100 10.89 -9.58 -15.25
CA LYS A 100 10.32 -10.85 -14.80
C LYS A 100 8.84 -11.00 -15.14
N ILE A 101 8.20 -9.94 -15.66
CA ILE A 101 6.77 -9.91 -15.97
C ILE A 101 6.54 -9.77 -17.48
N ASP A 102 5.31 -10.05 -17.90
CA ASP A 102 4.90 -9.86 -19.30
C ASP A 102 4.85 -8.36 -19.64
N GLN A 103 5.75 -7.96 -20.55
CA GLN A 103 5.87 -6.58 -21.00
C GLN A 103 4.88 -6.20 -22.13
N SER A 104 4.04 -7.12 -22.58
CA SER A 104 3.10 -6.87 -23.67
C SER A 104 1.92 -5.98 -23.25
N ASN A 105 1.60 -5.97 -21.94
CA ASN A 105 0.46 -5.24 -21.37
C ASN A 105 0.89 -4.40 -20.16
N MET A 106 1.56 -3.28 -20.45
CA MET A 106 2.10 -2.38 -19.43
C MET A 106 1.29 -1.10 -19.33
N ILE A 107 1.23 -0.55 -18.12
CA ILE A 107 0.57 0.70 -17.80
C ILE A 107 1.48 1.63 -17.03
N LEU A 108 1.36 2.92 -17.32
CA LEU A 108 1.98 4.00 -16.58
C LEU A 108 0.92 4.69 -15.73
N LEU A 109 1.18 4.79 -14.44
CA LEU A 109 0.35 5.50 -13.47
C LEU A 109 1.07 6.79 -13.07
N LYS A 110 0.36 7.91 -13.18
CA LYS A 110 0.85 9.23 -12.75
C LYS A 110 0.39 9.49 -11.33
N ILE A 111 1.33 9.76 -10.43
CA ILE A 111 1.09 9.98 -9.01
C ILE A 111 1.81 11.27 -8.60
N ARG A 112 1.27 11.99 -7.62
CA ARG A 112 1.93 13.20 -7.09
C ARG A 112 3.25 12.81 -6.40
N PHE A 113 4.33 13.53 -6.73
CA PHE A 113 5.59 13.41 -6.00
C PHE A 113 5.49 14.04 -4.61
N ILE A 114 6.08 13.39 -3.62
CA ILE A 114 6.20 13.87 -2.26
C ILE A 114 7.70 13.92 -1.94
N ASP A 115 8.20 15.12 -1.66
CA ASP A 115 9.57 15.30 -1.17
C ASP A 115 9.62 14.82 0.29
N SER A 116 9.99 13.57 0.48
CA SER A 116 9.79 12.83 1.72
C SER A 116 10.95 11.89 2.02
N THR A 117 11.00 11.46 3.27
CA THR A 117 11.68 10.23 3.68
C THR A 117 10.63 9.17 4.04
N ASP A 118 11.01 7.90 4.15
CA ASP A 118 10.14 6.94 4.80
C ASP A 118 10.02 7.27 6.31
N PHE A 119 8.91 6.79 6.91
CA PHE A 119 8.60 7.14 8.27
C PHE A 119 9.59 6.56 9.29
N ASP A 120 10.09 5.36 9.03
CA ASP A 120 11.04 4.68 9.92
C ASP A 120 12.39 5.40 9.92
N ASN A 121 12.88 5.82 8.75
CA ASN A 121 14.10 6.63 8.65
C ASN A 121 13.96 7.95 9.39
N TYR A 122 12.83 8.65 9.24
CA TYR A 122 12.58 9.88 9.98
C TYR A 122 12.67 9.65 11.50
N VAL A 123 12.06 8.58 12.02
CA VAL A 123 12.09 8.24 13.44
C VAL A 123 13.52 7.93 13.91
N ILE A 124 14.27 7.13 13.14
CA ILE A 124 15.64 6.74 13.45
C ILE A 124 16.56 7.97 13.51
N GLU A 125 16.47 8.86 12.55
CA GLU A 125 17.29 10.08 12.48
C GLU A 125 17.00 11.06 13.61
N ASN A 126 15.76 11.09 14.10
CA ASN A 126 15.30 12.06 15.10
C ASN A 126 15.10 11.47 16.49
N LYS A 127 15.40 10.19 16.73
CA LYS A 127 15.14 9.45 18.00
C LYS A 127 15.69 10.10 19.27
N ASN A 128 16.72 10.91 19.15
CA ASN A 128 17.38 11.60 20.29
C ASN A 128 16.82 13.03 20.52
N THR A 129 15.82 13.47 19.80
CA THR A 129 15.21 14.77 19.97
C THR A 129 13.96 14.68 20.84
N SER A 130 13.78 15.62 21.76
CA SER A 130 12.55 15.67 22.58
C SER A 130 11.28 15.92 21.75
N ALA A 131 11.43 16.48 20.56
CA ALA A 131 10.32 16.77 19.65
C ALA A 131 9.77 15.53 18.96
N VAL A 132 10.55 14.44 18.83
CA VAL A 132 10.13 13.25 18.07
C VAL A 132 8.84 12.63 18.60
N LEU A 133 8.69 12.57 19.92
CA LEU A 133 7.49 12.00 20.54
C LEU A 133 6.23 12.78 20.17
N LEU A 134 6.30 14.11 20.22
CA LEU A 134 5.15 14.97 19.81
C LEU A 134 4.86 14.82 18.33
N THR A 135 5.89 14.72 17.50
CA THR A 135 5.74 14.47 16.06
C THR A 135 5.10 13.10 15.80
N LEU A 136 5.50 12.05 16.51
CA LEU A 136 4.89 10.71 16.41
C LEU A 136 3.41 10.73 16.79
N ILE A 137 3.05 11.39 17.91
CA ILE A 137 1.66 11.52 18.33
C ILE A 137 0.84 12.30 17.29
N SER A 138 1.39 13.39 16.77
CA SER A 138 0.76 14.19 15.73
C SER A 138 0.56 13.39 14.43
N ALA A 139 1.59 12.66 14.01
CA ALA A 139 1.56 11.79 12.83
C ALA A 139 0.51 10.68 12.97
N PHE A 140 0.43 10.03 14.12
CA PHE A 140 -0.57 9.02 14.39
C PHE A 140 -2.00 9.59 14.33
N ASN A 141 -2.23 10.76 14.96
CA ASN A 141 -3.52 11.44 14.87
C ASN A 141 -3.88 11.84 13.44
N HIS A 142 -2.88 12.22 12.63
CA HIS A 142 -3.07 12.55 11.22
C HIS A 142 -3.46 11.30 10.41
N LEU A 143 -2.80 10.16 10.65
CA LEU A 143 -3.18 8.88 10.02
C LEU A 143 -4.61 8.46 10.40
N LEU A 144 -5.00 8.58 11.66
CA LEU A 144 -6.39 8.30 12.08
C LEU A 144 -7.42 9.20 11.36
N LYS A 145 -7.10 10.48 11.16
CA LYS A 145 -7.94 11.39 10.37
C LYS A 145 -8.00 10.96 8.90
N SER A 146 -6.86 10.55 8.34
CA SER A 146 -6.78 10.04 6.97
C SER A 146 -7.66 8.80 6.79
N LEU A 147 -7.59 7.83 7.70
CA LEU A 147 -8.44 6.63 7.67
C LEU A 147 -9.95 6.98 7.78
N LYS A 148 -10.32 7.95 8.62
CA LYS A 148 -11.71 8.43 8.69
C LYS A 148 -12.19 9.10 7.39
N ILE A 149 -11.29 9.73 6.63
CA ILE A 149 -11.62 10.26 5.31
C ILE A 149 -11.85 9.10 4.33
N LEU A 150 -10.97 8.08 4.33
CA LEU A 150 -11.14 6.88 3.49
C LEU A 150 -12.46 6.15 3.81
N GLU A 151 -12.81 6.02 5.08
CA GLU A 151 -14.10 5.46 5.51
C GLU A 151 -15.30 6.22 4.91
N LYS A 152 -15.28 7.56 4.94
CA LYS A 152 -16.33 8.39 4.34
C LYS A 152 -16.47 8.17 2.83
N VAL A 153 -15.38 7.94 2.12
CA VAL A 153 -15.39 7.65 0.66
C VAL A 153 -15.51 6.16 0.37
N LYS A 154 -15.80 5.33 1.40
CA LYS A 154 -16.01 3.88 1.26
C LYS A 154 -14.81 3.12 0.68
N VAL A 155 -13.61 3.53 1.07
CA VAL A 155 -12.35 2.85 0.73
C VAL A 155 -11.68 2.35 1.99
N VAL A 156 -11.26 1.09 2.01
CA VAL A 156 -10.36 0.52 3.03
C VAL A 156 -8.97 0.41 2.42
N GLN A 157 -7.98 1.03 3.05
CA GLN A 157 -6.57 0.84 2.67
C GLN A 157 -6.08 -0.51 3.22
N PHE A 158 -6.17 -1.54 2.42
CA PHE A 158 -6.02 -2.93 2.82
C PHE A 158 -4.55 -3.40 2.95
N ASP A 159 -3.59 -2.50 2.71
CA ASP A 159 -2.15 -2.76 2.80
C ASP A 159 -1.42 -1.63 3.56
N LEU A 160 -1.96 -1.20 4.71
CA LEU A 160 -1.39 -0.10 5.49
C LEU A 160 -0.17 -0.58 6.29
N LYS A 161 1.00 -0.28 5.79
CA LYS A 161 2.30 -0.60 6.38
C LYS A 161 3.28 0.56 6.19
N GLY A 162 4.42 0.54 6.89
CA GLY A 162 5.42 1.62 6.83
C GLY A 162 5.85 1.98 5.42
N GLN A 163 6.04 0.97 4.54
CA GLN A 163 6.42 1.18 3.14
C GLN A 163 5.36 1.91 2.30
N ASN A 164 4.09 1.89 2.72
CA ASN A 164 2.98 2.57 2.06
C ASN A 164 2.61 3.90 2.75
N ILE A 165 3.50 4.40 3.61
CA ILE A 165 3.41 5.70 4.25
C ILE A 165 4.71 6.45 3.99
N VAL A 166 4.63 7.56 3.26
CA VAL A 166 5.75 8.49 3.10
C VAL A 166 5.58 9.67 4.05
N PHE A 167 6.67 10.13 4.65
CA PHE A 167 6.63 11.23 5.61
C PHE A 167 7.08 12.53 4.94
N ASP A 168 6.13 13.44 4.73
CA ASP A 168 6.42 14.80 4.22
C ASP A 168 7.20 15.56 5.27
N THR A 169 8.51 15.72 5.07
CA THR A 169 9.42 16.37 6.03
C THR A 169 9.18 17.87 6.18
N LYS A 170 8.57 18.52 5.18
CA LYS A 170 8.23 19.95 5.25
C LYS A 170 7.00 20.21 6.11
N LYS A 171 6.02 19.28 6.05
CA LYS A 171 4.76 19.39 6.81
C LYS A 171 4.79 18.60 8.13
N LEU A 172 5.78 17.73 8.32
CA LEU A 172 5.87 16.76 9.40
C LEU A 172 4.59 15.88 9.50
N GLN A 173 4.11 15.41 8.34
CA GLN A 173 2.88 14.65 8.22
C GLN A 173 3.07 13.40 7.36
N PRO A 174 2.49 12.25 7.77
CA PRO A 174 2.46 11.04 6.96
C PRO A 174 1.42 11.17 5.84
N ILE A 175 1.78 10.69 4.66
CA ILE A 175 0.92 10.62 3.47
C ILE A 175 0.77 9.16 3.08
N ILE A 176 -0.45 8.69 2.94
CA ILE A 176 -0.74 7.31 2.51
C ILE A 176 -0.59 7.22 0.99
N ILE A 177 0.16 6.22 0.54
CA ILE A 177 0.43 5.91 -0.86
C ILE A 177 0.02 4.45 -1.16
N ASP A 178 0.08 4.06 -2.43
CA ASP A 178 -0.13 2.71 -2.94
C ASP A 178 -1.50 2.11 -2.55
N PHE A 179 -2.47 2.32 -3.41
CA PHE A 179 -3.84 1.86 -3.24
C PHE A 179 -4.17 0.59 -4.05
N GLY A 180 -3.17 -0.11 -4.57
CA GLY A 180 -3.35 -1.29 -5.43
C GLY A 180 -4.12 -2.44 -4.78
N LEU A 181 -3.95 -2.64 -3.47
CA LEU A 181 -4.67 -3.66 -2.69
C LEU A 181 -5.87 -3.10 -1.91
N SER A 182 -6.21 -1.82 -2.06
CA SER A 182 -7.33 -1.23 -1.32
C SER A 182 -8.67 -1.81 -1.72
N LEU A 183 -9.62 -1.83 -0.78
CA LEU A 183 -10.97 -2.32 -0.99
C LEU A 183 -11.93 -1.14 -1.23
N PRO A 184 -12.43 -0.95 -2.46
CA PRO A 184 -13.58 -0.07 -2.71
C PRO A 184 -14.86 -0.79 -2.28
N MET A 185 -15.36 -0.50 -1.08
CA MET A 185 -16.40 -1.29 -0.39
C MET A 185 -17.68 -1.47 -1.21
N GLU A 186 -18.05 -0.49 -2.02
CA GLU A 186 -19.22 -0.60 -2.90
C GLU A 186 -19.01 -1.57 -4.08
N SER A 187 -17.78 -1.99 -4.33
CA SER A 187 -17.41 -2.92 -5.41
C SER A 187 -17.14 -4.32 -4.93
N VAL A 188 -17.13 -4.56 -3.62
CA VAL A 188 -16.95 -5.90 -3.05
C VAL A 188 -18.31 -6.60 -3.00
N ASN A 189 -18.46 -7.66 -3.76
CA ASN A 189 -19.67 -8.50 -3.82
C ASN A 189 -19.26 -9.95 -4.13
N ASN A 190 -20.22 -10.86 -4.21
CA ASN A 190 -19.96 -12.28 -4.43
C ASN A 190 -19.15 -12.58 -5.71
N GLU A 191 -19.28 -11.76 -6.75
CA GLU A 191 -18.55 -11.95 -8.02
C GLU A 191 -17.12 -11.47 -7.96
N THR A 192 -16.85 -10.42 -7.14
CA THR A 192 -15.56 -9.77 -7.04
C THR A 192 -14.77 -10.16 -5.79
N LEU A 193 -15.39 -10.87 -4.85
CA LEU A 193 -14.80 -11.22 -3.55
C LEU A 193 -13.41 -11.86 -3.71
N LEU A 194 -13.29 -12.85 -4.60
CA LEU A 194 -12.04 -13.58 -4.83
C LEU A 194 -10.94 -12.73 -5.48
N ASN A 195 -11.29 -11.61 -6.10
CA ASN A 195 -10.30 -10.69 -6.65
C ASN A 195 -9.60 -9.87 -5.54
N TYR A 196 -10.31 -9.60 -4.44
CA TYR A 196 -9.80 -8.86 -3.30
C TYR A 196 -9.20 -9.77 -2.24
N PHE A 197 -9.86 -10.90 -1.96
CA PHE A 197 -9.40 -11.93 -1.03
C PHE A 197 -8.81 -13.09 -1.83
N TYR A 198 -7.69 -12.85 -2.49
CA TYR A 198 -7.18 -13.68 -3.58
C TYR A 198 -6.17 -14.74 -3.13
N ILE A 199 -5.70 -14.69 -1.88
CA ILE A 199 -4.65 -15.57 -1.39
C ILE A 199 -4.77 -15.87 0.11
N TYR A 200 -4.53 -17.13 0.48
CA TYR A 200 -4.31 -17.53 1.86
C TYR A 200 -2.82 -17.34 2.21
N ALA A 201 -2.52 -16.34 3.02
CA ALA A 201 -1.16 -15.96 3.42
C ALA A 201 -1.12 -15.53 4.89
N PRO A 202 -1.28 -16.47 5.85
CA PRO A 202 -1.37 -16.14 7.28
C PRO A 202 -0.10 -15.51 7.86
N GLU A 203 1.03 -15.62 7.17
CA GLU A 203 2.28 -14.93 7.50
C GLU A 203 2.28 -13.43 7.19
N TYR A 204 1.31 -12.95 6.41
CA TYR A 204 1.19 -11.54 6.07
C TYR A 204 0.46 -10.75 7.16
N TYR A 205 1.15 -10.48 8.26
CA TYR A 205 0.59 -9.90 9.49
C TYR A 205 -0.05 -8.51 9.35
N VAL A 206 0.11 -7.84 8.21
CA VAL A 206 -0.55 -6.55 7.93
C VAL A 206 -2.07 -6.70 7.86
N TRP A 207 -2.54 -7.86 7.41
CA TRP A 207 -3.97 -8.18 7.44
C TRP A 207 -4.38 -8.65 8.83
N PRO A 208 -5.58 -8.26 9.30
CA PRO A 208 -6.13 -8.79 10.53
C PRO A 208 -6.45 -10.28 10.42
N LEU A 209 -6.48 -10.95 11.55
CA LEU A 209 -6.67 -12.41 11.62
C LEU A 209 -7.95 -12.87 10.91
N GLU A 210 -9.02 -12.08 10.99
CA GLU A 210 -10.31 -12.37 10.35
C GLU A 210 -10.21 -12.44 8.81
N VAL A 211 -9.32 -11.66 8.21
CA VAL A 211 -9.04 -11.75 6.77
C VAL A 211 -8.36 -13.06 6.43
N HIS A 212 -7.41 -13.50 7.24
CA HIS A 212 -6.77 -14.80 7.03
C HIS A 212 -7.74 -15.96 7.24
N TYR A 213 -8.65 -15.84 8.21
CA TYR A 213 -9.71 -16.83 8.41
C TYR A 213 -10.66 -16.88 7.20
N LEU A 214 -11.09 -15.72 6.70
CA LEU A 214 -11.89 -15.66 5.46
C LEU A 214 -11.16 -16.31 4.28
N ASN A 215 -9.86 -16.03 4.12
CA ASN A 215 -9.05 -16.65 3.07
C ASN A 215 -8.87 -18.17 3.27
N LEU A 216 -8.80 -18.65 4.51
CA LEU A 216 -8.84 -20.09 4.81
C LEU A 216 -10.14 -20.72 4.29
N LEU A 217 -11.30 -20.11 4.59
CA LEU A 217 -12.60 -20.58 4.12
C LEU A 217 -12.73 -20.57 2.60
N LEU A 218 -12.21 -19.54 1.94
CA LEU A 218 -12.36 -19.34 0.50
C LEU A 218 -11.42 -20.22 -0.34
N HIS A 219 -10.21 -20.50 0.15
CA HIS A 219 -9.16 -21.10 -0.68
C HIS A 219 -8.70 -22.48 -0.21
N ILE A 220 -8.90 -22.82 1.05
CA ILE A 220 -8.34 -24.07 1.62
C ILE A 220 -9.46 -25.00 2.05
N ASN A 221 -10.28 -24.61 3.02
CA ASN A 221 -11.33 -25.45 3.57
C ASN A 221 -12.51 -24.59 4.05
N PRO A 222 -13.72 -24.71 3.46
CA PRO A 222 -14.89 -23.95 3.88
C PRO A 222 -15.44 -24.35 5.26
N GLU A 223 -15.04 -25.52 5.79
CA GLU A 223 -15.42 -26.03 7.10
C GLU A 223 -14.14 -26.45 7.85
N PRO A 224 -13.30 -25.50 8.30
CA PRO A 224 -12.00 -25.83 8.87
C PRO A 224 -12.15 -26.55 10.20
N SER A 225 -11.32 -27.56 10.41
CA SER A 225 -11.17 -28.24 11.67
C SER A 225 -10.52 -27.34 12.73
N ARG A 226 -10.66 -27.70 13.99
CA ARG A 226 -9.99 -26.98 15.09
C ARG A 226 -8.48 -26.93 14.91
N ASP A 227 -7.86 -27.98 14.38
CA ASP A 227 -6.41 -28.02 14.17
C ASP A 227 -5.98 -27.04 13.05
N GLU A 228 -6.75 -26.93 11.95
CA GLU A 228 -6.48 -25.96 10.88
C GLU A 228 -6.62 -24.51 11.37
N ILE A 229 -7.61 -24.21 12.22
CA ILE A 229 -7.76 -22.91 12.86
C ILE A 229 -6.56 -22.61 13.77
N LYS A 230 -6.11 -23.59 14.54
CA LYS A 230 -4.95 -23.47 15.41
C LYS A 230 -3.66 -23.23 14.63
N ASP A 231 -3.48 -23.92 13.51
CA ASP A 231 -2.32 -23.73 12.63
C ASP A 231 -2.31 -22.34 12.00
N LEU A 232 -3.48 -21.83 11.57
CA LEU A 232 -3.64 -20.45 11.11
C LEU A 232 -3.18 -19.46 12.19
N VAL A 233 -3.73 -19.57 13.42
CA VAL A 233 -3.40 -18.66 14.52
C VAL A 233 -1.92 -18.73 14.88
N ASN A 234 -1.33 -19.93 14.96
CA ASN A 234 0.09 -20.10 15.27
C ASN A 234 0.96 -19.43 14.20
N THR A 235 0.65 -19.61 12.93
CA THR A 235 1.38 -18.98 11.81
C THR A 235 1.28 -17.46 11.89
N TYR A 236 0.08 -16.93 12.07
CA TYR A 236 -0.16 -15.50 12.21
C TYR A 236 0.60 -14.87 13.38
N VAL A 237 0.51 -15.47 14.58
CA VAL A 237 1.18 -14.96 15.77
C VAL A 237 2.70 -15.02 15.65
N LYS A 238 3.23 -16.11 15.08
CA LYS A 238 4.67 -16.28 14.84
C LYS A 238 5.24 -15.26 13.87
N SER A 239 4.48 -14.91 12.83
CA SER A 239 4.93 -14.00 11.77
C SER A 239 4.63 -12.53 12.06
N ASN A 240 3.88 -12.25 13.14
CA ASN A 240 3.43 -10.88 13.45
C ASN A 240 4.53 -10.08 14.14
N ALA A 241 5.26 -9.27 13.38
CA ALA A 241 6.32 -8.40 13.86
C ALA A 241 5.85 -7.41 14.96
N ALA A 242 4.58 -7.03 14.99
CA ALA A 242 4.02 -6.18 16.04
C ALA A 242 4.05 -6.86 17.43
N LEU A 243 4.19 -8.19 17.45
CA LEU A 243 4.27 -8.98 18.70
C LEU A 243 5.70 -9.25 19.17
N ASP A 244 6.73 -8.84 18.44
CA ASP A 244 8.12 -9.22 18.74
C ASP A 244 8.62 -8.74 20.12
N GLY A 245 8.12 -7.59 20.59
CA GLY A 245 8.46 -7.03 21.89
C GLY A 245 7.69 -7.64 23.08
N PHE A 246 6.73 -8.55 22.85
CA PHE A 246 5.88 -9.10 23.91
C PHE A 246 6.43 -10.43 24.48
N SER A 247 6.10 -10.70 25.75
CA SER A 247 6.50 -11.94 26.42
C SER A 247 5.88 -13.19 25.78
N GLY A 248 6.52 -14.35 25.98
CA GLY A 248 5.98 -15.63 25.54
C GLY A 248 4.62 -15.96 26.17
N GLU A 249 4.40 -15.56 27.42
CA GLU A 249 3.12 -15.72 28.10
C GLU A 249 2.01 -14.87 27.43
N PHE A 250 2.32 -13.60 27.09
CA PHE A 250 1.40 -12.74 26.36
C PHE A 250 1.03 -13.36 24.99
N LYS A 251 2.03 -13.79 24.20
CA LYS A 251 1.81 -14.41 22.90
C LYS A 251 0.94 -15.66 23.01
N LYS A 252 1.14 -16.48 24.03
CA LYS A 252 0.32 -17.68 24.30
C LYS A 252 -1.13 -17.32 24.62
N ASN A 253 -1.35 -16.35 25.50
CA ASN A 253 -2.70 -15.89 25.85
C ASN A 253 -3.40 -15.24 24.66
N PHE A 254 -2.67 -14.47 23.86
CA PHE A 254 -3.17 -13.87 22.62
C PHE A 254 -3.58 -14.96 21.61
N SER A 255 -2.74 -15.98 21.38
CA SER A 255 -3.10 -17.12 20.53
C SER A 255 -4.38 -17.83 21.00
N SER A 256 -4.50 -18.11 22.30
CA SER A 256 -5.71 -18.76 22.84
C SER A 256 -6.95 -17.91 22.60
N ALA A 257 -6.89 -16.60 22.84
CA ALA A 257 -8.03 -15.71 22.58
C ALA A 257 -8.41 -15.66 21.10
N CYS A 258 -7.41 -15.67 20.21
CA CYS A 258 -7.62 -15.73 18.76
C CYS A 258 -8.27 -17.06 18.32
N GLU A 259 -7.80 -18.20 18.86
CA GLU A 259 -8.41 -19.51 18.60
C GLU A 259 -9.88 -19.53 19.04
N ASP A 260 -10.17 -19.09 20.25
CA ASP A 260 -11.52 -19.06 20.80
C ASP A 260 -12.47 -18.18 19.95
N GLN A 261 -11.97 -17.02 19.48
CA GLN A 261 -12.75 -16.14 18.61
C GLN A 261 -13.07 -16.79 17.26
N LEU A 262 -12.08 -17.40 16.61
CA LEU A 262 -12.30 -18.04 15.31
C LEU A 262 -13.16 -19.29 15.44
N MET A 263 -13.04 -20.05 16.53
CA MET A 263 -13.93 -21.17 16.80
C MET A 263 -15.39 -20.73 16.96
N TYR A 264 -15.64 -19.59 17.61
CA TYR A 264 -16.98 -19.00 17.70
C TYR A 264 -17.58 -18.67 16.33
N TYR A 265 -16.75 -18.22 15.37
CA TYR A 265 -17.22 -17.96 13.99
C TYR A 265 -17.47 -19.24 13.18
N ASN A 266 -16.90 -20.37 13.62
CA ASN A 266 -17.01 -21.65 12.94
C ASN A 266 -18.24 -22.50 13.42
N GLU A 267 -18.85 -22.13 14.53
CA GLU A 267 -20.11 -22.70 15.06
C GLU A 267 -21.36 -22.09 14.40
#